data_0e27cce459cbe70335f1818ec96ed64c
#
_entry.id   0e27cce459cbe70335f1818ec96ed64c
#
_cell.length_a   1.000
_cell.length_b   1.000
_cell.length_c   1.000
_cell.angle_alpha   90.00
_cell.angle_beta   90.00
_cell.angle_gamma   90.00
#
_symmetry.space_group_name_H-M   'P 1'
#
loop_
_entity.id
_entity.type
_entity.pdbx_description
1 polymer ?
#
loop_
_entity_poly.entity_id
_entity_poly.type
_entity_poly.pdbx_seq_one_letter_code
_entity_poly.pdbx_strand_id
1 'polypeptide(L)'
;MQPAKHLDDFGEKSLNIKKGLSLSMCLERYLDAKRSVLLFSKGVVLVEGDGEEILLPSMVKKALGVSLDEIGIGLINVGSVSFEYVASLFDDKRLQRHCAIITDSDAIMPDAKKCHIEAAKRGETRTEKLNSLYGDNRWVDMFYAPYTFEVDFANESRNHRFIETVIKAHYTQETAIDGHVRELSGTDDAKRYDTVLTVAKELGKGWYATLLSTVIDETVIIPSYMLQALAFVSQSIIDEKLLKKMALHTLEGYYGDSAVVLKEFLTNAKTPDEISTAIQAFCDTYPDNNFAYFISFRKDVVHG
;
A
#
# COMPACT_ATOMS: atom_id res chain seq x y z
N MET A 1 -35.92 2.83 -4.03
CA MET A 1 -34.47 2.79 -4.27
C MET A 1 -34.23 3.51 -5.59
N GLN A 2 -33.67 4.72 -5.57
CA GLN A 2 -33.25 5.46 -6.78
C GLN A 2 -31.79 5.93 -6.60
N PRO A 3 -30.79 5.05 -6.69
CA PRO A 3 -29.41 5.47 -6.64
C PRO A 3 -28.81 5.89 -8.01
N ALA A 4 -29.41 5.45 -9.12
CA ALA A 4 -28.81 5.60 -10.43
C ALA A 4 -28.73 7.05 -10.96
N LYS A 5 -29.77 7.86 -10.77
CA LYS A 5 -29.83 9.23 -11.31
C LYS A 5 -28.76 10.16 -10.74
N HIS A 6 -28.38 9.99 -9.46
CA HIS A 6 -27.37 10.85 -8.82
C HIS A 6 -25.93 10.56 -9.25
N LEU A 7 -25.63 9.32 -9.64
CA LEU A 7 -24.32 8.92 -10.14
C LEU A 7 -24.05 9.46 -11.54
N ASP A 8 -25.08 9.43 -12.41
CA ASP A 8 -24.97 9.94 -13.78
C ASP A 8 -24.80 11.47 -13.82
N ASP A 9 -25.50 12.21 -12.97
CA ASP A 9 -25.35 13.66 -12.87
C ASP A 9 -23.96 14.10 -12.38
N PHE A 10 -23.34 13.33 -11.48
CA PHE A 10 -21.98 13.60 -11.00
C PHE A 10 -20.91 13.24 -12.06
N GLY A 11 -21.12 12.10 -12.75
CA GLY A 11 -20.16 11.59 -13.73
C GLY A 11 -20.08 12.44 -14.99
N GLU A 12 -21.20 12.93 -15.49
CA GLU A 12 -21.23 13.77 -16.72
C GLU A 12 -20.51 15.13 -16.56
N LYS A 13 -20.53 15.71 -15.35
CA LYS A 13 -19.90 17.01 -15.08
C LYS A 13 -18.43 16.90 -14.69
N SER A 14 -18.02 15.83 -14.04
CA SER A 14 -16.69 15.73 -13.41
C SER A 14 -15.73 14.80 -14.12
N LEU A 15 -16.21 13.79 -14.87
CA LEU A 15 -15.40 12.69 -15.35
C LEU A 15 -15.24 12.59 -16.87
N ASN A 16 -15.70 13.57 -17.64
CA ASN A 16 -15.50 13.63 -19.12
C ASN A 16 -15.80 12.31 -19.85
N ILE A 17 -16.89 11.63 -19.45
CA ILE A 17 -17.31 10.37 -20.09
C ILE A 17 -17.77 10.67 -21.51
N LYS A 18 -17.26 9.93 -22.48
CA LYS A 18 -17.67 10.07 -23.91
C LYS A 18 -19.18 9.94 -24.03
N LYS A 19 -19.80 10.82 -24.80
CA LYS A 19 -21.24 10.82 -25.11
C LYS A 19 -21.71 9.39 -25.42
N GLY A 20 -22.70 8.90 -24.68
CA GLY A 20 -23.35 7.59 -24.90
C GLY A 20 -22.95 6.48 -23.92
N LEU A 21 -22.05 6.74 -22.97
CA LEU A 21 -21.73 5.81 -21.89
C LEU A 21 -22.21 6.37 -20.55
N SER A 22 -23.06 5.62 -19.85
CA SER A 22 -23.50 5.98 -18.49
C SER A 22 -22.46 5.49 -17.49
N LEU A 23 -22.03 6.40 -16.57
CA LEU A 23 -21.17 6.04 -15.45
C LEU A 23 -21.83 4.96 -14.58
N SER A 24 -23.13 5.05 -14.36
CA SER A 24 -23.91 4.05 -13.61
C SER A 24 -23.77 2.66 -14.22
N MET A 25 -23.95 2.52 -15.54
CA MET A 25 -23.79 1.23 -16.22
C MET A 25 -22.36 0.69 -16.18
N CYS A 26 -21.37 1.58 -16.28
CA CYS A 26 -19.96 1.18 -16.19
C CYS A 26 -19.63 0.68 -14.79
N LEU A 27 -20.06 1.40 -13.74
CA LEU A 27 -19.88 1.00 -12.35
C LEU A 27 -20.64 -0.27 -12.00
N GLU A 28 -21.88 -0.42 -12.47
CA GLU A 28 -22.68 -1.63 -12.26
C GLU A 28 -21.96 -2.87 -12.82
N ARG A 29 -21.50 -2.83 -14.07
CA ARG A 29 -20.74 -3.93 -14.67
C ARG A 29 -19.41 -4.20 -13.98
N TYR A 30 -18.72 -3.14 -13.56
CA TYR A 30 -17.47 -3.27 -12.82
C TYR A 30 -17.67 -3.88 -11.43
N LEU A 31 -18.75 -3.52 -10.74
CA LEU A 31 -19.14 -4.10 -9.45
C LEU A 31 -19.61 -5.55 -9.59
N ASP A 32 -20.40 -5.87 -10.62
CA ASP A 32 -20.89 -7.23 -10.86
C ASP A 32 -19.76 -8.21 -11.19
N ALA A 33 -18.77 -7.76 -11.95
CA ALA A 33 -17.76 -8.66 -12.49
C ALA A 33 -16.70 -9.13 -11.48
N LYS A 34 -16.33 -8.33 -10.46
CA LYS A 34 -15.18 -8.65 -9.58
C LYS A 34 -15.21 -8.04 -8.16
N ARG A 35 -16.24 -7.26 -7.73
CA ARG A 35 -16.02 -6.27 -6.68
C ARG A 35 -17.07 -6.19 -5.56
N SER A 36 -17.70 -7.31 -5.24
CA SER A 36 -18.52 -7.41 -4.02
C SER A 36 -17.74 -7.05 -2.75
N VAL A 37 -16.42 -7.26 -2.75
CA VAL A 37 -15.49 -6.84 -1.69
C VAL A 37 -15.69 -5.36 -1.34
N LEU A 38 -15.87 -4.48 -2.34
CA LEU A 38 -16.08 -3.05 -2.12
C LEU A 38 -17.30 -2.75 -1.25
N LEU A 39 -18.37 -3.54 -1.36
CA LEU A 39 -19.61 -3.31 -0.63
C LEU A 39 -19.53 -3.80 0.82
N PHE A 40 -18.72 -4.81 1.10
CA PHE A 40 -18.64 -5.46 2.41
C PHE A 40 -17.45 -5.01 3.25
N SER A 41 -16.44 -4.36 2.65
CA SER A 41 -15.28 -3.87 3.37
C SER A 41 -15.64 -2.65 4.24
N LYS A 42 -14.97 -2.50 5.37
CA LYS A 42 -15.09 -1.35 6.27
C LYS A 42 -14.25 -0.16 5.82
N GLY A 43 -13.13 -0.44 5.12
CA GLY A 43 -12.26 0.52 4.45
C GLY A 43 -11.74 -0.08 3.14
N VAL A 44 -11.30 0.74 2.21
CA VAL A 44 -10.87 0.27 0.88
C VAL A 44 -9.53 0.88 0.50
N VAL A 45 -8.64 0.05 -0.05
CA VAL A 45 -7.40 0.49 -0.69
C VAL A 45 -7.51 0.18 -2.17
N LEU A 46 -7.36 1.19 -3.00
CA LEU A 46 -7.30 1.08 -4.46
C LEU A 46 -5.84 1.10 -4.89
N VAL A 47 -5.42 0.13 -5.70
CA VAL A 47 -4.06 0.04 -6.25
C VAL A 47 -4.10 0.00 -7.77
N GLU A 48 -2.98 0.33 -8.41
CA GLU A 48 -2.88 0.42 -9.86
C GLU A 48 -2.52 -0.90 -10.52
N GLY A 49 -1.73 -1.75 -9.84
CA GLY A 49 -1.10 -2.91 -10.44
C GLY A 49 -1.22 -4.21 -9.64
N ASP A 50 -0.87 -5.29 -10.34
CA ASP A 50 -0.85 -6.65 -9.75
C ASP A 50 0.24 -6.79 -8.68
N GLY A 51 1.31 -5.96 -8.76
CA GLY A 51 2.40 -5.96 -7.79
C GLY A 51 1.92 -5.67 -6.38
N GLU A 52 1.20 -4.57 -6.22
CA GLU A 52 0.63 -4.14 -4.95
C GLU A 52 -0.50 -5.08 -4.51
N GLU A 53 -1.38 -5.51 -5.44
CA GLU A 53 -2.48 -6.41 -5.13
C GLU A 53 -2.00 -7.73 -4.52
N ILE A 54 -0.89 -8.28 -5.03
CA ILE A 54 -0.34 -9.58 -4.58
C ILE A 54 0.51 -9.40 -3.33
N LEU A 55 1.39 -8.37 -3.30
CA LEU A 55 2.41 -8.29 -2.25
C LEU A 55 1.95 -7.56 -0.99
N LEU A 56 1.09 -6.53 -1.09
CA LEU A 56 0.63 -5.78 0.08
C LEU A 56 -0.05 -6.66 1.14
N PRO A 57 -1.00 -7.58 0.81
CA PRO A 57 -1.59 -8.47 1.81
C PRO A 57 -0.56 -9.36 2.51
N SER A 58 0.44 -9.85 1.75
CA SER A 58 1.51 -10.70 2.27
C SER A 58 2.44 -9.92 3.20
N MET A 59 2.83 -8.69 2.84
CA MET A 59 3.64 -7.82 3.68
C MET A 59 2.93 -7.48 5.00
N VAL A 60 1.65 -7.09 4.94
CA VAL A 60 0.85 -6.76 6.13
C VAL A 60 0.74 -7.97 7.05
N LYS A 61 0.46 -9.16 6.49
CA LYS A 61 0.36 -10.39 7.29
C LYS A 61 1.68 -10.75 7.96
N LYS A 62 2.79 -10.62 7.24
CA LYS A 62 4.13 -10.96 7.76
C LYS A 62 4.61 -9.92 8.77
N ALA A 63 4.56 -8.63 8.44
CA ALA A 63 5.13 -7.56 9.26
C ALA A 63 4.25 -7.17 10.46
N LEU A 64 2.92 -7.22 10.32
CA LEU A 64 1.98 -6.75 11.35
C LEU A 64 1.14 -7.87 11.98
N GLY A 65 1.24 -9.11 11.49
CA GLY A 65 0.56 -10.29 12.06
C GLY A 65 -0.95 -10.37 11.81
N VAL A 66 -1.51 -9.47 11.00
CA VAL A 66 -2.94 -9.41 10.68
C VAL A 66 -3.15 -9.44 9.17
N SER A 67 -4.25 -10.05 8.70
CA SER A 67 -4.61 -9.98 7.28
C SER A 67 -5.52 -8.78 7.03
N LEU A 68 -5.54 -8.28 5.78
CA LEU A 68 -6.47 -7.20 5.38
C LEU A 68 -7.92 -7.61 5.61
N ASP A 69 -8.28 -8.86 5.32
CA ASP A 69 -9.64 -9.40 5.56
C ASP A 69 -9.99 -9.41 7.05
N GLU A 70 -9.04 -9.79 7.93
CA GLU A 70 -9.22 -9.81 9.39
C GLU A 70 -9.55 -8.41 9.92
N ILE A 71 -8.96 -7.38 9.35
CA ILE A 71 -9.22 -5.98 9.73
C ILE A 71 -10.36 -5.36 8.91
N GLY A 72 -10.93 -6.07 7.95
CA GLY A 72 -12.04 -5.59 7.14
C GLY A 72 -11.66 -4.57 6.07
N ILE A 73 -10.43 -4.56 5.60
CA ILE A 73 -9.95 -3.70 4.51
C ILE A 73 -10.03 -4.48 3.19
N GLY A 74 -10.76 -3.92 2.22
CA GLY A 74 -10.80 -4.41 0.85
C GLY A 74 -9.65 -3.83 0.03
N LEU A 75 -8.87 -4.68 -0.62
CA LEU A 75 -7.86 -4.28 -1.60
C LEU A 75 -8.40 -4.50 -3.00
N ILE A 76 -8.31 -3.47 -3.83
CA ILE A 76 -8.90 -3.49 -5.19
C ILE A 76 -7.88 -2.97 -6.19
N ASN A 77 -7.44 -3.84 -7.08
CA ASN A 77 -6.67 -3.45 -8.25
C ASN A 77 -7.63 -2.87 -9.31
N VAL A 78 -7.48 -1.59 -9.62
CA VAL A 78 -8.30 -0.93 -10.64
C VAL A 78 -7.72 -1.12 -12.04
N GLY A 79 -6.48 -1.58 -12.14
CA GLY A 79 -5.79 -1.77 -13.42
C GLY A 79 -5.66 -0.45 -14.19
N SER A 80 -5.89 -0.51 -15.50
CA SER A 80 -5.90 0.68 -16.37
C SER A 80 -7.16 1.55 -16.24
N VAL A 81 -8.10 1.20 -15.36
CA VAL A 81 -9.32 1.97 -15.11
C VAL A 81 -8.97 3.16 -14.22
N SER A 82 -9.51 4.31 -14.55
CA SER A 82 -9.30 5.52 -13.75
C SER A 82 -9.85 5.36 -12.34
N PHE A 83 -9.04 5.64 -11.34
CA PHE A 83 -9.41 5.64 -9.91
C PHE A 83 -10.69 6.45 -9.64
N GLU A 84 -10.92 7.52 -10.41
CA GLU A 84 -12.02 8.44 -10.24
C GLU A 84 -13.38 7.76 -10.23
N TYR A 85 -13.56 6.70 -11.04
CA TYR A 85 -14.84 5.99 -11.11
C TYR A 85 -15.18 5.27 -9.81
N VAL A 86 -14.19 4.65 -9.19
CA VAL A 86 -14.40 3.90 -7.94
C VAL A 86 -14.38 4.85 -6.74
N ALA A 87 -13.42 5.76 -6.67
CA ALA A 87 -13.28 6.71 -5.57
C ALA A 87 -14.48 7.66 -5.46
N SER A 88 -15.16 7.97 -6.58
CA SER A 88 -16.39 8.77 -6.56
C SER A 88 -17.54 8.16 -5.76
N LEU A 89 -17.46 6.89 -5.38
CA LEU A 89 -18.46 6.25 -4.51
C LEU A 89 -18.33 6.65 -3.05
N PHE A 90 -17.18 7.21 -2.64
CA PHE A 90 -16.87 7.51 -1.24
C PHE A 90 -17.05 8.99 -0.97
N ASP A 91 -18.18 9.33 -0.36
CA ASP A 91 -18.50 10.70 0.07
C ASP A 91 -19.57 10.68 1.19
N ASP A 92 -19.94 11.86 1.69
CA ASP A 92 -20.94 12.03 2.74
C ASP A 92 -22.35 11.55 2.38
N LYS A 93 -22.64 11.34 1.09
CA LYS A 93 -23.99 10.97 0.60
C LYS A 93 -24.07 9.51 0.17
N ARG A 94 -22.93 8.83 -0.01
CA ARG A 94 -22.84 7.47 -0.56
C ARG A 94 -22.18 6.50 0.41
N LEU A 95 -20.92 6.15 0.19
CA LEU A 95 -20.17 5.23 1.05
C LEU A 95 -19.33 6.06 2.04
N GLN A 96 -19.84 6.19 3.27
CA GLN A 96 -19.16 6.90 4.36
C GLN A 96 -18.14 5.99 5.02
N ARG A 97 -17.06 5.69 4.28
CA ARG A 97 -15.91 4.92 4.75
C ARG A 97 -14.67 5.36 4.01
N HIS A 98 -13.51 5.19 4.64
CA HIS A 98 -12.25 5.64 4.07
C HIS A 98 -11.83 4.79 2.86
N CYS A 99 -11.36 5.48 1.82
CA CYS A 99 -10.83 4.91 0.60
C CYS A 99 -9.46 5.54 0.33
N ALA A 100 -8.40 4.76 0.42
CA ALA A 100 -7.06 5.19 0.04
C ALA A 100 -6.79 4.84 -1.42
N ILE A 101 -6.17 5.75 -2.16
CA ILE A 101 -5.65 5.51 -3.50
C ILE A 101 -4.13 5.42 -3.40
N ILE A 102 -3.56 4.28 -3.77
CA ILE A 102 -2.11 4.11 -3.92
C ILE A 102 -1.79 4.15 -5.40
N THR A 103 -0.91 5.05 -5.82
CA THR A 103 -0.51 5.21 -7.22
C THR A 103 0.91 5.74 -7.33
N ASP A 104 1.57 5.45 -8.45
CA ASP A 104 2.95 5.89 -8.70
C ASP A 104 2.99 7.39 -9.05
N SER A 105 3.97 8.13 -8.47
CA SER A 105 4.30 9.48 -8.92
C SER A 105 5.15 9.46 -10.18
N ASP A 106 5.76 8.30 -10.48
CA ASP A 106 6.68 8.13 -11.60
C ASP A 106 7.80 9.20 -11.60
N ALA A 107 8.36 9.54 -10.42
CA ALA A 107 9.40 10.56 -10.33
C ALA A 107 10.56 10.28 -11.30
N ILE A 108 11.20 11.35 -11.80
CA ILE A 108 12.31 11.22 -12.74
C ILE A 108 13.47 10.51 -12.03
N MET A 109 13.82 9.33 -12.51
CA MET A 109 14.97 8.58 -12.01
C MET A 109 16.30 9.22 -12.42
N PRO A 110 17.39 9.01 -11.65
CA PRO A 110 18.73 9.36 -12.09
C PRO A 110 19.01 8.77 -13.48
N ASP A 111 19.64 9.53 -14.36
CA ASP A 111 19.94 9.13 -15.76
C ASP A 111 18.73 8.68 -16.59
N ALA A 112 17.57 9.32 -16.36
CA ALA A 112 16.29 8.95 -16.93
C ALA A 112 16.29 8.94 -18.46
N LYS A 113 15.87 7.81 -19.05
CA LYS A 113 15.57 7.69 -20.48
C LYS A 113 14.32 8.50 -20.83
N LYS A 114 14.13 8.84 -22.11
CA LYS A 114 12.96 9.61 -22.59
C LYS A 114 11.62 9.03 -22.13
N CYS A 115 11.49 7.71 -22.10
CA CYS A 115 10.27 7.03 -21.64
C CYS A 115 9.97 7.31 -20.15
N HIS A 116 10.98 7.45 -19.30
CA HIS A 116 10.81 7.78 -17.87
C HIS A 116 10.35 9.23 -17.69
N ILE A 117 10.85 10.16 -18.52
CA ILE A 117 10.39 11.57 -18.51
C ILE A 117 8.92 11.66 -18.93
N GLU A 118 8.49 10.87 -19.91
CA GLU A 118 7.09 10.79 -20.32
C GLU A 118 6.19 10.14 -19.27
N ALA A 119 6.70 9.15 -18.53
CA ALA A 119 6.01 8.55 -17.40
C ALA A 119 5.81 9.58 -16.27
N ALA A 120 6.86 10.29 -15.89
CA ALA A 120 6.80 11.34 -14.86
C ALA A 120 5.76 12.42 -15.18
N LYS A 121 5.67 12.89 -16.43
CA LYS A 121 4.63 13.83 -16.84
C LYS A 121 3.21 13.28 -16.70
N ARG A 122 3.02 12.00 -16.99
CA ARG A 122 1.71 11.35 -16.78
C ARG A 122 1.39 11.21 -15.30
N GLY A 123 2.38 10.88 -14.47
CA GLY A 123 2.25 10.81 -13.01
C GLY A 123 1.85 12.17 -12.42
N GLU A 124 2.53 13.26 -12.82
CA GLU A 124 2.22 14.64 -12.42
C GLU A 124 0.77 15.03 -12.79
N THR A 125 0.37 14.83 -14.06
CA THR A 125 -0.99 15.10 -14.52
C THR A 125 -2.04 14.31 -13.74
N ARG A 126 -1.75 13.04 -13.41
CA ARG A 126 -2.64 12.17 -12.62
C ARG A 126 -2.76 12.69 -11.18
N THR A 127 -1.63 13.06 -10.57
CA THR A 127 -1.57 13.63 -9.22
C THR A 127 -2.39 14.93 -9.12
N GLU A 128 -2.19 15.87 -10.05
CA GLU A 128 -2.95 17.12 -10.09
C GLU A 128 -4.46 16.87 -10.24
N LYS A 129 -4.83 15.93 -11.11
CA LYS A 129 -6.24 15.57 -11.32
C LYS A 129 -6.87 14.96 -10.07
N LEU A 130 -6.21 13.98 -9.42
CA LEU A 130 -6.73 13.35 -8.22
C LEU A 130 -6.84 14.36 -7.06
N ASN A 131 -5.83 15.20 -6.86
CA ASN A 131 -5.87 16.27 -5.86
C ASN A 131 -7.01 17.27 -6.12
N SER A 132 -7.25 17.63 -7.37
CA SER A 132 -8.38 18.51 -7.73
C SER A 132 -9.74 17.88 -7.47
N LEU A 133 -9.88 16.56 -7.59
CA LEU A 133 -11.14 15.84 -7.38
C LEU A 133 -11.42 15.52 -5.91
N TYR A 134 -10.38 15.21 -5.14
CA TYR A 134 -10.53 14.60 -3.82
C TYR A 134 -9.77 15.34 -2.70
N GLY A 135 -9.00 16.39 -2.98
CA GLY A 135 -8.20 17.10 -1.96
C GLY A 135 -9.02 17.60 -0.75
N ASP A 136 -10.31 17.93 -0.95
CA ASP A 136 -11.22 18.34 0.12
C ASP A 136 -12.16 17.20 0.58
N ASN A 137 -11.94 15.96 0.13
CA ASN A 137 -12.82 14.84 0.45
C ASN A 137 -12.28 14.05 1.66
N ARG A 138 -12.93 14.17 2.80
CA ARG A 138 -12.51 13.46 4.02
C ARG A 138 -12.53 11.92 3.95
N TRP A 139 -13.21 11.35 2.95
CA TRP A 139 -13.35 9.91 2.79
C TRP A 139 -12.33 9.31 1.82
N VAL A 140 -11.69 10.15 1.01
CA VAL A 140 -10.72 9.70 -0.01
C VAL A 140 -9.42 10.44 0.19
N ASP A 141 -8.31 9.70 0.24
CA ASP A 141 -6.97 10.29 0.27
C ASP A 141 -6.02 9.53 -0.66
N MET A 142 -4.96 10.20 -1.12
CA MET A 142 -4.02 9.73 -2.11
C MET A 142 -2.64 9.54 -1.50
N PHE A 143 -2.04 8.37 -1.76
CA PHE A 143 -0.73 7.98 -1.26
C PHE A 143 0.17 7.63 -2.44
N TYR A 144 1.18 8.44 -2.65
CA TYR A 144 2.01 8.38 -3.85
C TYR A 144 3.29 7.61 -3.58
N ALA A 145 3.53 6.55 -4.36
CA ALA A 145 4.84 5.95 -4.47
C ALA A 145 5.79 6.96 -5.13
N PRO A 146 6.97 7.25 -4.56
CA PRO A 146 7.95 8.16 -5.18
C PRO A 146 8.31 7.76 -6.60
N TYR A 147 8.54 6.48 -6.84
CA TYR A 147 8.87 5.91 -8.14
C TYR A 147 7.80 4.91 -8.58
N THR A 148 8.17 3.64 -8.68
CA THR A 148 7.25 2.52 -8.88
C THR A 148 7.33 1.60 -7.67
N PHE A 149 6.30 0.80 -7.46
CA PHE A 149 6.27 -0.15 -6.34
C PHE A 149 7.56 -0.99 -6.24
N GLU A 150 8.06 -1.54 -7.35
CA GLU A 150 9.24 -2.40 -7.36
C GLU A 150 10.50 -1.65 -6.90
N VAL A 151 10.66 -0.40 -7.33
CA VAL A 151 11.79 0.45 -6.96
C VAL A 151 11.69 0.86 -5.50
N ASP A 152 10.50 1.28 -5.05
CA ASP A 152 10.31 1.73 -3.67
C ASP A 152 10.44 0.58 -2.67
N PHE A 153 10.03 -0.64 -3.04
CA PHE A 153 10.31 -1.84 -2.26
C PHE A 153 11.82 -2.12 -2.14
N ALA A 154 12.58 -1.89 -3.22
CA ALA A 154 14.03 -2.06 -3.23
C ALA A 154 14.81 -0.92 -2.55
N ASN A 155 14.20 0.26 -2.38
CA ASN A 155 14.82 1.37 -1.64
C ASN A 155 14.93 1.06 -0.15
N GLU A 156 14.12 0.15 0.35
CA GLU A 156 14.26 -0.40 1.69
C GLU A 156 15.38 -1.47 1.70
N SER A 157 16.58 -1.11 2.15
CA SER A 157 17.77 -1.97 2.07
C SER A 157 17.58 -3.35 2.73
N ARG A 158 16.74 -3.44 3.79
CA ARG A 158 16.39 -4.72 4.43
C ARG A 158 15.63 -5.67 3.48
N ASN A 159 14.97 -5.14 2.45
CA ASN A 159 14.25 -5.94 1.47
C ASN A 159 15.15 -6.54 0.38
N HIS A 160 16.41 -6.07 0.24
CA HIS A 160 17.34 -6.58 -0.78
C HIS A 160 17.49 -8.09 -0.76
N ARG A 161 17.55 -8.71 0.41
CA ARG A 161 17.70 -10.17 0.55
C ARG A 161 16.55 -10.96 -0.10
N PHE A 162 15.34 -10.42 -0.10
CA PHE A 162 14.19 -11.06 -0.73
C PHE A 162 14.31 -10.97 -2.26
N ILE A 163 14.70 -9.79 -2.77
CA ILE A 163 14.95 -9.58 -4.20
C ILE A 163 16.10 -10.46 -4.68
N GLU A 164 17.19 -10.54 -3.90
CA GLU A 164 18.32 -11.42 -4.18
C GLU A 164 17.89 -12.89 -4.28
N THR A 165 17.01 -13.35 -3.39
CA THR A 165 16.46 -14.70 -3.45
C THR A 165 15.67 -14.94 -4.74
N VAL A 166 14.88 -13.97 -5.19
CA VAL A 166 14.14 -14.04 -6.46
C VAL A 166 15.11 -14.04 -7.65
N ILE A 167 16.15 -13.19 -7.65
CA ILE A 167 17.20 -13.17 -8.68
C ILE A 167 17.86 -14.54 -8.82
N LYS A 168 18.28 -15.14 -7.69
CA LYS A 168 18.90 -16.46 -7.66
C LYS A 168 17.97 -17.59 -8.12
N ALA A 169 16.67 -17.44 -7.91
CA ALA A 169 15.69 -18.42 -8.37
C ALA A 169 15.38 -18.30 -9.87
N HIS A 170 15.53 -17.11 -10.44
CA HIS A 170 15.21 -16.83 -11.85
C HIS A 170 16.39 -17.07 -12.80
N TYR A 171 17.57 -16.56 -12.46
CA TYR A 171 18.74 -16.65 -13.31
C TYR A 171 19.55 -17.93 -13.05
N THR A 172 20.09 -18.53 -14.12
CA THR A 172 20.89 -19.76 -14.04
C THR A 172 22.39 -19.50 -14.21
N GLN A 173 22.76 -18.33 -14.74
CA GLN A 173 24.18 -17.97 -14.97
C GLN A 173 24.72 -17.22 -13.76
N GLU A 174 25.75 -17.74 -13.12
CA GLU A 174 26.36 -17.13 -11.91
C GLU A 174 26.79 -15.67 -12.17
N THR A 175 27.41 -15.40 -13.36
CA THR A 175 27.87 -14.05 -13.71
C THR A 175 26.73 -13.03 -13.79
N ALA A 176 25.54 -13.45 -14.24
CA ALA A 176 24.34 -12.60 -14.25
C ALA A 176 23.79 -12.39 -12.84
N ILE A 177 23.72 -13.45 -12.03
CA ILE A 177 23.31 -13.38 -10.62
C ILE A 177 24.22 -12.42 -9.86
N ASP A 178 25.55 -12.61 -9.92
CA ASP A 178 26.54 -11.76 -9.24
C ASP A 178 26.45 -10.29 -9.69
N GLY A 179 26.20 -10.06 -10.99
CA GLY A 179 25.99 -8.74 -11.56
C GLY A 179 24.78 -8.04 -10.91
N HIS A 180 23.61 -8.66 -10.95
CA HIS A 180 22.37 -8.11 -10.41
C HIS A 180 22.42 -7.93 -8.88
N VAL A 181 22.96 -8.89 -8.14
CA VAL A 181 23.11 -8.79 -6.67
C VAL A 181 24.04 -7.65 -6.28
N ARG A 182 25.16 -7.49 -6.98
CA ARG A 182 26.10 -6.38 -6.74
C ARG A 182 25.45 -5.02 -7.01
N GLU A 183 24.70 -4.88 -8.10
CA GLU A 183 24.01 -3.63 -8.44
C GLU A 183 22.86 -3.32 -7.48
N LEU A 184 22.10 -4.33 -7.07
CA LEU A 184 21.06 -4.20 -6.07
C LEU A 184 21.58 -3.64 -4.74
N SER A 185 22.70 -4.17 -4.25
CA SER A 185 23.31 -3.80 -2.97
C SER A 185 24.27 -2.61 -3.07
N GLY A 186 24.51 -2.10 -4.29
CA GLY A 186 25.42 -1.00 -4.54
C GLY A 186 24.88 0.35 -4.07
N THR A 187 25.76 1.36 -4.06
CA THR A 187 25.44 2.76 -3.70
C THR A 187 24.92 3.59 -4.89
N ASP A 188 24.89 3.02 -6.08
CA ASP A 188 24.42 3.66 -7.31
C ASP A 188 22.93 3.38 -7.49
N ASP A 189 22.10 4.37 -7.15
CA ASP A 189 20.64 4.25 -7.22
C ASP A 189 20.15 3.98 -8.65
N ALA A 190 20.77 4.57 -9.67
CA ALA A 190 20.36 4.37 -11.05
C ALA A 190 20.53 2.91 -11.47
N LYS A 191 21.64 2.27 -11.08
CA LYS A 191 21.89 0.85 -11.36
C LYS A 191 20.94 -0.05 -10.57
N ARG A 192 20.70 0.27 -9.31
CA ARG A 192 19.75 -0.48 -8.48
C ARG A 192 18.35 -0.47 -9.12
N TYR A 193 17.88 0.71 -9.55
CA TYR A 193 16.56 0.86 -10.17
C TYR A 193 16.47 0.10 -11.51
N ASP A 194 17.47 0.25 -12.36
CA ASP A 194 17.51 -0.46 -13.66
C ASP A 194 17.53 -1.97 -13.46
N THR A 195 18.29 -2.47 -12.49
CA THR A 195 18.33 -3.90 -12.11
C THR A 195 16.95 -4.39 -11.67
N VAL A 196 16.31 -3.72 -10.72
CA VAL A 196 15.01 -4.15 -10.18
C VAL A 196 13.93 -4.13 -11.25
N LEU A 197 13.88 -3.06 -12.06
CA LEU A 197 12.92 -2.95 -13.15
C LEU A 197 13.19 -3.98 -14.27
N THR A 198 14.45 -4.31 -14.54
CA THR A 198 14.82 -5.36 -15.52
C THR A 198 14.31 -6.71 -15.05
N VAL A 199 14.62 -7.10 -13.81
CA VAL A 199 14.17 -8.37 -13.22
C VAL A 199 12.64 -8.45 -13.19
N ALA A 200 11.96 -7.40 -12.73
CA ALA A 200 10.50 -7.34 -12.67
C ALA A 200 9.86 -7.41 -14.07
N LYS A 201 10.49 -6.80 -15.08
CA LYS A 201 10.00 -6.84 -16.47
C LYS A 201 10.18 -8.21 -17.11
N GLU A 202 11.33 -8.86 -16.90
CA GLU A 202 11.63 -10.18 -17.45
C GLU A 202 10.73 -11.26 -16.88
N LEU A 203 10.42 -11.19 -15.58
CA LEU A 203 9.48 -12.08 -14.92
C LEU A 203 8.01 -11.75 -15.23
N GLY A 204 7.71 -10.49 -15.52
CA GLY A 204 6.39 -9.91 -15.44
C GLY A 204 6.06 -9.48 -14.00
N LYS A 205 5.55 -8.25 -13.83
CA LYS A 205 5.34 -7.62 -12.51
C LYS A 205 4.51 -8.47 -11.54
N GLY A 206 3.42 -9.08 -12.00
CA GLY A 206 2.58 -9.95 -11.17
C GLY A 206 3.30 -11.22 -10.72
N TRP A 207 4.12 -11.84 -11.59
CA TRP A 207 4.90 -13.03 -11.22
C TRP A 207 6.06 -12.67 -10.29
N TYR A 208 6.73 -11.54 -10.51
CA TYR A 208 7.74 -11.00 -9.61
C TYR A 208 7.19 -10.80 -8.20
N ALA A 209 6.03 -10.16 -8.08
CA ALA A 209 5.34 -9.98 -6.80
C ALA A 209 4.92 -11.31 -6.15
N THR A 210 4.49 -12.28 -6.97
CA THR A 210 4.17 -13.63 -6.49
C THR A 210 5.38 -14.31 -5.89
N LEU A 211 6.52 -14.28 -6.56
CA LEU A 211 7.76 -14.86 -6.02
C LEU A 211 8.19 -14.13 -4.75
N LEU A 212 8.18 -12.80 -4.72
CA LEU A 212 8.46 -12.03 -3.50
C LEU A 212 7.54 -12.43 -2.34
N SER A 213 6.24 -12.61 -2.59
CA SER A 213 5.27 -12.99 -1.55
C SER A 213 5.57 -14.33 -0.89
N THR A 214 6.29 -15.22 -1.59
CA THR A 214 6.69 -16.53 -1.05
C THR A 214 7.97 -16.49 -0.22
N VAL A 215 8.83 -15.49 -0.41
CA VAL A 215 10.15 -15.40 0.24
C VAL A 215 10.22 -14.34 1.34
N ILE A 216 9.29 -13.38 1.40
CA ILE A 216 9.25 -12.39 2.47
C ILE A 216 8.89 -13.04 3.82
N ASP A 217 9.47 -12.51 4.88
CA ASP A 217 9.21 -12.89 6.26
C ASP A 217 8.81 -11.68 7.13
N GLU A 218 8.77 -11.84 8.44
CA GLU A 218 8.36 -10.81 9.41
C GLU A 218 9.28 -9.57 9.43
N THR A 219 10.45 -9.63 8.83
CA THR A 219 11.40 -8.52 8.79
C THR A 219 11.25 -7.65 7.53
N VAL A 220 10.29 -7.97 6.66
CA VAL A 220 9.99 -7.16 5.47
C VAL A 220 9.62 -5.72 5.89
N ILE A 221 10.15 -4.74 5.18
CA ILE A 221 9.78 -3.34 5.38
C ILE A 221 8.72 -2.97 4.35
N ILE A 222 7.59 -2.48 4.85
CA ILE A 222 6.50 -1.98 4.02
C ILE A 222 6.82 -0.52 3.66
N PRO A 223 6.82 -0.13 2.38
CA PRO A 223 7.02 1.26 1.98
C PRO A 223 6.08 2.22 2.72
N SER A 224 6.60 3.37 3.15
CA SER A 224 5.91 4.30 4.04
C SER A 224 4.55 4.77 3.53
N TYR A 225 4.42 5.05 2.23
CA TYR A 225 3.15 5.46 1.62
C TYR A 225 2.06 4.37 1.72
N MET A 226 2.44 3.10 1.72
CA MET A 226 1.50 1.99 1.93
C MET A 226 1.05 1.90 3.40
N LEU A 227 1.97 2.12 4.35
CA LEU A 227 1.61 2.20 5.77
C LEU A 227 0.71 3.39 6.07
N GLN A 228 0.95 4.55 5.43
CA GLN A 228 0.08 5.73 5.51
C GLN A 228 -1.33 5.42 4.99
N ALA A 229 -1.43 4.79 3.81
CA ALA A 229 -2.71 4.36 3.25
C ALA A 229 -3.47 3.42 4.18
N LEU A 230 -2.78 2.43 4.76
CA LEU A 230 -3.37 1.51 5.74
C LEU A 230 -3.79 2.23 7.03
N ALA A 231 -2.99 3.17 7.53
CA ALA A 231 -3.33 3.99 8.69
C ALA A 231 -4.60 4.79 8.44
N PHE A 232 -4.69 5.46 7.29
CA PHE A 232 -5.87 6.23 6.88
C PHE A 232 -7.14 5.39 6.81
N VAL A 233 -7.13 4.28 6.07
CA VAL A 233 -8.36 3.46 5.91
C VAL A 233 -8.76 2.73 7.18
N SER A 234 -7.85 2.51 8.11
CA SER A 234 -8.10 1.74 9.33
C SER A 234 -8.46 2.58 10.56
N GLN A 235 -8.58 3.90 10.45
CA GLN A 235 -8.78 4.82 11.58
C GLN A 235 -9.93 4.41 12.51
N SER A 236 -11.09 4.10 11.92
CA SER A 236 -12.31 3.72 12.64
C SER A 236 -12.54 2.21 12.74
N ILE A 237 -11.56 1.40 12.26
CA ILE A 237 -11.71 -0.06 12.12
C ILE A 237 -10.89 -0.81 13.17
N ILE A 238 -9.64 -0.38 13.37
CA ILE A 238 -8.69 -1.06 14.26
C ILE A 238 -8.82 -0.49 15.67
N ASP A 239 -9.24 -1.36 16.59
CA ASP A 239 -9.32 -1.06 18.02
C ASP A 239 -8.00 -1.37 18.76
N GLU A 240 -7.93 -0.99 20.05
CA GLU A 240 -6.74 -1.18 20.88
C GLU A 240 -6.37 -2.65 21.05
N LYS A 241 -7.34 -3.56 21.03
CA LYS A 241 -7.09 -5.01 21.16
C LYS A 241 -6.35 -5.53 19.93
N LEU A 242 -6.74 -5.05 18.75
CA LEU A 242 -6.07 -5.44 17.51
C LEU A 242 -4.68 -4.80 17.42
N LEU A 243 -4.53 -3.54 17.84
CA LEU A 243 -3.23 -2.89 17.95
C LEU A 243 -2.30 -3.64 18.91
N LYS A 244 -2.81 -4.10 20.06
CA LYS A 244 -2.08 -4.93 21.00
C LYS A 244 -1.60 -6.25 20.35
N LYS A 245 -2.45 -6.90 19.56
CA LYS A 245 -2.10 -8.12 18.82
C LYS A 245 -0.96 -7.86 17.84
N MET A 246 -1.03 -6.76 17.08
CA MET A 246 0.01 -6.34 16.13
C MET A 246 1.33 -6.05 16.85
N ALA A 247 1.31 -5.33 17.95
CA ALA A 247 2.49 -5.03 18.76
C ALA A 247 3.15 -6.31 19.30
N LEU A 248 2.36 -7.24 19.83
CA LEU A 248 2.84 -8.53 20.33
C LEU A 248 3.47 -9.36 19.22
N HIS A 249 2.86 -9.42 18.04
CA HIS A 249 3.43 -10.09 16.87
C HIS A 249 4.79 -9.49 16.48
N THR A 250 4.86 -8.15 16.40
CA THR A 250 6.12 -7.47 16.06
C THR A 250 7.21 -7.76 17.09
N LEU A 251 6.87 -7.87 18.39
CA LEU A 251 7.81 -8.21 19.45
C LEU A 251 8.39 -9.62 19.35
N GLU A 252 7.77 -10.54 18.62
CA GLU A 252 8.33 -11.88 18.41
C GLU A 252 9.67 -11.84 17.66
N GLY A 253 9.93 -10.80 16.87
CA GLY A 253 11.21 -10.58 16.19
C GLY A 253 12.29 -9.89 17.04
N TYR A 254 11.99 -9.49 18.30
CA TYR A 254 12.92 -8.80 19.19
C TYR A 254 13.34 -9.67 20.38
N TYR A 255 14.59 -9.52 20.80
CA TYR A 255 15.19 -10.29 21.89
C TYR A 255 15.80 -9.35 22.95
N GLY A 256 16.06 -9.89 24.15
CA GLY A 256 16.65 -9.16 25.26
C GLY A 256 15.62 -8.67 26.29
N ASP A 257 16.13 -8.10 27.38
CA ASP A 257 15.33 -7.75 28.55
C ASP A 257 14.21 -6.73 28.24
N SER A 258 14.49 -5.75 27.41
CA SER A 258 13.48 -4.75 27.01
C SER A 258 12.29 -5.38 26.26
N ALA A 259 12.54 -6.34 25.36
CA ALA A 259 11.48 -7.03 24.65
C ALA A 259 10.62 -7.91 25.60
N VAL A 260 11.26 -8.57 26.57
CA VAL A 260 10.57 -9.36 27.59
C VAL A 260 9.65 -8.48 28.44
N VAL A 261 10.17 -7.35 28.95
CA VAL A 261 9.40 -6.40 29.76
C VAL A 261 8.21 -5.83 28.98
N LEU A 262 8.43 -5.40 27.74
CA LEU A 262 7.35 -4.88 26.89
C LEU A 262 6.31 -5.93 26.55
N LYS A 263 6.72 -7.16 26.28
CA LYS A 263 5.81 -8.28 26.03
C LYS A 263 4.93 -8.58 27.24
N GLU A 264 5.51 -8.56 28.44
CA GLU A 264 4.76 -8.71 29.68
C GLU A 264 3.81 -7.52 29.90
N PHE A 265 4.27 -6.30 29.70
CA PHE A 265 3.46 -5.10 29.84
C PHE A 265 2.27 -5.10 28.87
N LEU A 266 2.49 -5.36 27.57
CA LEU A 266 1.42 -5.51 26.59
C LEU A 266 0.47 -6.67 26.96
N THR A 267 0.99 -7.83 27.38
CA THR A 267 0.17 -8.98 27.72
C THR A 267 -0.78 -8.69 28.87
N ASN A 268 -0.33 -7.98 29.89
CA ASN A 268 -1.08 -7.65 31.10
C ASN A 268 -2.03 -6.46 30.94
N ALA A 269 -1.81 -5.58 29.97
CA ALA A 269 -2.69 -4.43 29.68
C ALA A 269 -4.09 -4.91 29.27
N LYS A 270 -5.12 -4.48 30.00
CA LYS A 270 -6.53 -4.93 29.81
C LYS A 270 -7.46 -3.81 29.38
N THR A 271 -7.21 -2.60 29.85
CA THR A 271 -8.03 -1.42 29.48
C THR A 271 -7.44 -0.72 28.23
N PRO A 272 -8.25 0.03 27.48
CA PRO A 272 -7.77 0.82 26.35
C PRO A 272 -6.57 1.73 26.71
N ASP A 273 -6.64 2.40 27.85
CA ASP A 273 -5.58 3.31 28.32
C ASP A 273 -4.27 2.57 28.65
N GLU A 274 -4.38 1.39 29.30
CA GLU A 274 -3.19 0.55 29.57
C GLU A 274 -2.57 0.05 28.26
N ILE A 275 -3.40 -0.37 27.30
CA ILE A 275 -2.94 -0.84 26.00
C ILE A 275 -2.26 0.30 25.24
N SER A 276 -2.86 1.48 25.18
CA SER A 276 -2.28 2.68 24.55
C SER A 276 -0.94 3.06 25.17
N THR A 277 -0.84 3.01 26.51
CA THR A 277 0.41 3.29 27.22
C THR A 277 1.49 2.26 26.90
N ALA A 278 1.15 0.98 26.85
CA ALA A 278 2.08 -0.07 26.50
C ALA A 278 2.55 -0.01 25.03
N ILE A 279 1.64 0.35 24.10
CA ILE A 279 1.96 0.60 22.70
C ILE A 279 2.90 1.80 22.57
N GLN A 280 2.66 2.88 23.30
CA GLN A 280 3.56 4.03 23.28
C GLN A 280 4.95 3.65 23.76
N ALA A 281 5.07 2.91 24.87
CA ALA A 281 6.34 2.41 25.38
C ALA A 281 7.07 1.50 24.35
N PHE A 282 6.32 0.69 23.60
CA PHE A 282 6.88 -0.10 22.50
C PHE A 282 7.44 0.81 21.40
N CYS A 283 6.68 1.79 20.92
CA CYS A 283 7.12 2.71 19.86
C CYS A 283 8.33 3.56 20.28
N ASP A 284 8.40 3.96 21.54
CA ASP A 284 9.54 4.71 22.08
C ASP A 284 10.81 3.85 22.17
N THR A 285 10.65 2.55 22.43
CA THR A 285 11.77 1.62 22.53
C THR A 285 12.27 1.13 21.18
N TYR A 286 11.35 0.91 20.25
CA TYR A 286 11.60 0.38 18.91
C TYR A 286 10.95 1.25 17.84
N PRO A 287 11.46 2.47 17.57
CA PRO A 287 10.84 3.41 16.64
C PRO A 287 10.96 2.98 15.17
N ASP A 288 11.99 2.21 14.80
CA ASP A 288 12.35 1.92 13.42
C ASP A 288 11.77 0.58 12.93
N ASN A 289 10.44 0.45 12.97
CA ASN A 289 9.75 -0.73 12.43
C ASN A 289 8.36 -0.39 11.87
N ASN A 290 7.78 -1.32 11.10
CA ASN A 290 6.49 -1.11 10.44
C ASN A 290 5.35 -0.74 11.41
N PHE A 291 5.31 -1.36 12.61
CA PHE A 291 4.23 -1.10 13.56
C PHE A 291 4.36 0.30 14.18
N ALA A 292 5.56 0.72 14.57
CA ALA A 292 5.79 2.05 15.12
C ALA A 292 5.47 3.15 14.08
N TYR A 293 5.90 2.98 12.83
CA TYR A 293 5.52 3.88 11.73
C TYR A 293 4.00 3.90 11.50
N PHE A 294 3.36 2.73 11.47
CA PHE A 294 1.91 2.65 11.33
C PHE A 294 1.17 3.42 12.45
N ILE A 295 1.63 3.29 13.70
CA ILE A 295 1.05 4.03 14.85
C ILE A 295 1.27 5.54 14.71
N SER A 296 2.46 5.98 14.27
CA SER A 296 2.73 7.42 14.06
C SER A 296 1.78 8.01 13.01
N PHE A 297 1.60 7.35 11.88
CA PHE A 297 0.69 7.83 10.82
C PHE A 297 -0.78 7.87 11.28
N ARG A 298 -1.22 6.95 12.15
CA ARG A 298 -2.57 7.02 12.73
C ARG A 298 -2.79 8.25 13.62
N LYS A 299 -1.76 8.72 14.33
CA LYS A 299 -1.84 9.95 15.16
C LYS A 299 -1.95 11.20 14.30
N ASP A 300 -1.21 11.27 13.21
CA ASP A 300 -1.24 12.43 12.30
C ASP A 300 -2.62 12.61 11.66
N VAL A 301 -3.31 11.53 11.36
CA VAL A 301 -4.65 11.56 10.76
C VAL A 301 -5.74 12.05 11.75
N VAL A 302 -5.58 11.79 13.06
CA VAL A 302 -6.56 12.23 14.10
C VAL A 302 -6.44 13.73 14.39
N HIS A 303 -5.33 14.37 14.03
CA HIS A 303 -5.05 15.79 14.32
C HIS A 303 -5.09 16.70 13.08
N GLY A 304 -5.36 16.21 11.90
CA GLY A 304 -5.60 16.93 10.64
C GLY A 304 -7.09 17.07 10.37
#